data_367da986f260960893a314c31aac956d
#
_entry.id   367da986f260960893a314c31aac956d
#
_cell.length_a   1.000
_cell.length_b   1.000
_cell.length_c   1.000
_cell.angle_alpha   90.00
_cell.angle_beta   90.00
_cell.angle_gamma   90.00
#
_symmetry.space_group_name_H-M   'P 1'
#
loop_
_entity.id
_entity.type
_entity.pdbx_description
1 polymer ?
#
loop_
_entity_poly.entity_id
_entity_poly.type
_entity_poly.pdbx_seq_one_letter_code
_entity_poly.pdbx_strand_id
1 'polypeptide(L)'
;MAERLRLALIAHDQKKDDLVAFATAHAGFLAGCDLVATGTTGARIIEACPSLIVTRMKSGPLGGDQQIGALIAEGRIDVLVFFVDPLTPLPHDVDVKALMRLATVYDIPMALNRATAEIVLSAAHTLRRTGAIASAQNG
;
A
#
# COMPACT_ATOMS: atom_id res chain seq x y z
N MET A 1 -16.39 2.33 -17.42
CA MET A 1 -15.19 1.54 -17.13
C MET A 1 -14.90 1.57 -15.64
N ALA A 2 -14.64 0.42 -15.06
CA ALA A 2 -14.32 0.37 -13.65
C ALA A 2 -12.93 0.98 -13.42
N GLU A 3 -12.84 1.84 -12.44
CA GLU A 3 -11.55 2.40 -12.03
C GLU A 3 -10.70 1.31 -11.36
N ARG A 4 -9.40 1.42 -11.56
CA ARG A 4 -8.48 0.52 -10.90
C ARG A 4 -8.30 0.96 -9.45
N LEU A 5 -8.30 0.01 -8.53
CA LEU A 5 -8.00 0.30 -7.14
C LEU A 5 -6.52 0.68 -7.02
N ARG A 6 -6.24 1.73 -6.27
CA ARG A 6 -4.88 2.27 -6.13
C ARG A 6 -4.38 1.98 -4.73
N LEU A 7 -3.34 1.13 -4.64
CA LEU A 7 -2.78 0.72 -3.35
C LEU A 7 -1.34 1.21 -3.22
N ALA A 8 -1.00 1.65 -2.01
CA ALA A 8 0.39 1.91 -1.65
C ALA A 8 0.88 0.77 -0.76
N LEU A 9 2.07 0.26 -1.05
CA LEU A 9 2.66 -0.89 -0.36
C LEU A 9 3.99 -0.48 0.25
N ILE A 10 4.06 -0.53 1.57
CA ILE A 10 5.27 -0.17 2.34
C ILE A 10 5.51 -1.26 3.37
N ALA A 11 6.77 -1.52 3.68
CA ALA A 11 7.14 -2.43 4.76
C ALA A 11 8.45 -1.99 5.39
N HIS A 12 8.55 -2.09 6.71
CA HIS A 12 9.84 -2.03 7.40
C HIS A 12 10.70 -3.21 6.95
N ASP A 13 12.01 -3.09 7.09
CA ASP A 13 12.94 -4.09 6.55
C ASP A 13 12.60 -5.50 7.00
N GLN A 14 12.31 -5.69 8.28
CA GLN A 14 11.99 -7.00 8.84
C GLN A 14 10.63 -7.54 8.38
N LYS A 15 9.82 -6.73 7.73
CA LYS A 15 8.50 -7.11 7.25
C LYS A 15 8.40 -7.22 5.73
N LYS A 16 9.49 -6.98 5.02
CA LYS A 16 9.46 -7.04 3.55
C LYS A 16 9.15 -8.43 3.04
N ASP A 17 9.67 -9.47 3.68
CA ASP A 17 9.36 -10.86 3.29
C ASP A 17 7.86 -11.15 3.45
N ASP A 18 7.26 -10.67 4.55
CA ASP A 18 5.83 -10.83 4.77
C ASP A 18 5.01 -10.11 3.70
N LEU A 19 5.43 -8.91 3.33
CA LEU A 19 4.71 -8.16 2.31
C LEU A 19 4.84 -8.81 0.93
N VAL A 20 6.02 -9.33 0.59
CA VAL A 20 6.21 -10.06 -0.66
C VAL A 20 5.33 -11.32 -0.69
N ALA A 21 5.26 -12.06 0.42
CA ALA A 21 4.40 -13.23 0.52
C ALA A 21 2.91 -12.86 0.36
N PHE A 22 2.49 -11.75 0.97
CA PHE A 22 1.13 -11.24 0.82
C PHE A 22 0.84 -10.89 -0.64
N ALA A 23 1.74 -10.15 -1.29
CA ALA A 23 1.57 -9.76 -2.69
C ALA A 23 1.50 -10.98 -3.60
N THR A 24 2.34 -11.99 -3.34
CA THR A 24 2.33 -13.23 -4.12
C THR A 24 1.00 -13.97 -3.97
N ALA A 25 0.49 -14.06 -2.74
CA ALA A 25 -0.78 -14.73 -2.47
C ALA A 25 -1.96 -14.03 -3.16
N HIS A 26 -1.87 -12.71 -3.37
CA HIS A 26 -2.94 -11.92 -3.97
C HIS A 26 -2.59 -11.38 -5.36
N ALA A 27 -1.60 -11.97 -6.02
CA ALA A 27 -1.10 -11.46 -7.30
C ALA A 27 -2.21 -11.33 -8.36
N GLY A 28 -3.14 -12.27 -8.39
CA GLY A 28 -4.26 -12.21 -9.35
C GLY A 28 -5.11 -10.97 -9.18
N PHE A 29 -5.48 -10.65 -7.96
CA PHE A 29 -6.25 -9.44 -7.68
C PHE A 29 -5.40 -8.17 -7.90
N LEU A 30 -4.16 -8.19 -7.42
CA LEU A 30 -3.28 -7.03 -7.50
C LEU A 30 -2.88 -6.68 -8.94
N ALA A 31 -2.88 -7.66 -9.84
CA ALA A 31 -2.61 -7.40 -11.25
C ALA A 31 -3.63 -6.45 -11.87
N GLY A 32 -4.84 -6.39 -11.31
CA GLY A 32 -5.87 -5.45 -11.73
C GLY A 32 -5.85 -4.12 -11.00
N CYS A 33 -4.86 -3.88 -10.16
CA CYS A 33 -4.74 -2.66 -9.36
C CYS A 33 -3.58 -1.81 -9.84
N ASP A 34 -3.62 -0.53 -9.50
CA ASP A 34 -2.48 0.36 -9.65
C ASP A 34 -1.70 0.35 -8.34
N LEU A 35 -0.46 -0.07 -8.40
CA LEU A 35 0.36 -0.26 -7.21
C LEU A 35 1.49 0.76 -7.16
N VAL A 36 1.69 1.32 -5.98
CA VAL A 36 2.81 2.22 -5.67
C VAL A 36 3.53 1.62 -4.48
N ALA A 37 4.84 1.60 -4.50
CA ALA A 37 5.63 1.05 -3.39
C ALA A 37 6.90 1.85 -3.20
N THR A 38 7.42 1.88 -1.98
CA THR A 38 8.73 2.46 -1.73
C THR A 38 9.80 1.60 -2.41
N GLY A 39 10.95 2.22 -2.70
CA GLY A 39 11.91 1.67 -3.67
C GLY A 39 12.32 0.22 -3.47
N THR A 40 12.86 -0.11 -2.29
CA THR A 40 13.35 -1.48 -2.04
C THR A 40 12.20 -2.48 -1.99
N THR A 41 11.09 -2.10 -1.33
CA THR A 41 9.89 -2.93 -1.27
C THR A 41 9.35 -3.19 -2.67
N GLY A 42 9.24 -2.14 -3.48
CA GLY A 42 8.75 -2.26 -4.85
C GLY A 42 9.62 -3.17 -5.71
N ALA A 43 10.94 -3.05 -5.58
CA ALA A 43 11.87 -3.89 -6.31
C ALA A 43 11.66 -5.37 -5.99
N ARG A 44 11.50 -5.69 -4.72
CA ARG A 44 11.29 -7.08 -4.27
C ARG A 44 9.96 -7.64 -4.75
N ILE A 45 8.91 -6.82 -4.76
CA ILE A 45 7.60 -7.25 -5.25
C ILE A 45 7.65 -7.52 -6.75
N ILE A 46 8.28 -6.64 -7.53
CA ILE A 46 8.41 -6.82 -8.97
C ILE A 46 9.18 -8.10 -9.28
N GLU A 47 10.26 -8.37 -8.54
CA GLU A 47 11.05 -9.58 -8.73
C GLU A 47 10.24 -10.83 -8.46
N ALA A 48 9.47 -10.84 -7.37
CA ALA A 48 8.68 -12.02 -6.98
C ALA A 48 7.42 -12.19 -7.84
N CYS A 49 6.85 -11.09 -8.30
CA CYS A 49 5.58 -11.09 -9.04
C CYS A 49 5.72 -10.24 -10.30
N PRO A 50 6.35 -10.77 -11.36
CA PRO A 50 6.59 -9.99 -12.58
C PRO A 50 5.33 -9.52 -13.30
N SER A 51 4.18 -10.14 -13.00
CA SER A 51 2.91 -9.75 -13.62
C SER A 51 2.33 -8.45 -13.03
N LEU A 52 2.86 -8.00 -11.89
CA LEU A 52 2.36 -6.80 -11.23
C LEU A 52 3.02 -5.55 -11.81
N ILE A 53 2.21 -4.52 -12.00
CA ILE A 53 2.69 -3.21 -12.44
C ILE A 53 2.82 -2.33 -11.21
N VAL A 54 4.08 -2.09 -10.79
CA VAL A 54 4.37 -1.34 -9.57
C VAL A 54 5.15 -0.09 -9.93
N THR A 55 4.63 1.07 -9.55
CA THR A 55 5.36 2.32 -9.66
C THR A 55 6.22 2.47 -8.41
N ARG A 56 7.53 2.47 -8.60
CA ARG A 56 8.46 2.56 -7.48
C ARG A 56 8.73 4.01 -7.12
N MET A 57 8.47 4.35 -5.87
CA MET A 57 8.90 5.61 -5.29
C MET A 57 10.34 5.46 -4.79
N LYS A 58 10.91 6.51 -4.22
CA LYS A 58 12.21 6.42 -3.59
C LYS A 58 12.13 5.51 -2.37
N SER A 59 13.26 4.98 -1.91
CA SER A 59 13.30 4.25 -0.65
C SER A 59 12.95 5.19 0.52
N GLY A 60 12.55 4.61 1.66
CA GLY A 60 12.15 5.39 2.83
C GLY A 60 13.14 6.49 3.22
N PRO A 61 14.44 6.14 3.43
CA PRO A 61 15.43 7.16 3.81
C PRO A 61 15.62 8.27 2.80
N LEU A 62 15.25 8.06 1.55
CA LEU A 62 15.41 9.05 0.48
C LEU A 62 14.10 9.77 0.15
N GLY A 63 13.08 9.62 0.98
CA GLY A 63 11.84 10.38 0.85
C GLY A 63 10.67 9.63 0.24
N GLY A 64 10.75 8.29 0.15
CA GLY A 64 9.67 7.50 -0.44
C GLY A 64 8.36 7.61 0.32
N ASP A 65 8.41 7.65 1.65
CA ASP A 65 7.21 7.81 2.46
C ASP A 65 6.57 9.18 2.28
N GLN A 66 7.37 10.23 2.12
CA GLN A 66 6.84 11.56 1.81
C GLN A 66 6.15 11.58 0.45
N GLN A 67 6.70 10.88 -0.54
CA GLN A 67 6.06 10.79 -1.85
C GLN A 67 4.70 10.09 -1.76
N ILE A 68 4.61 9.01 -1.00
CA ILE A 68 3.35 8.30 -0.78
C ILE A 68 2.38 9.19 0.00
N GLY A 69 2.86 9.90 1.02
CA GLY A 69 2.04 10.85 1.75
C GLY A 69 1.43 11.91 0.86
N ALA A 70 2.22 12.44 -0.09
CA ALA A 70 1.71 13.41 -1.04
C ALA A 70 0.61 12.82 -1.93
N LEU A 71 0.77 11.58 -2.36
CA LEU A 71 -0.27 10.92 -3.17
C LEU A 71 -1.56 10.71 -2.38
N ILE A 72 -1.46 10.41 -1.09
CA ILE A 72 -2.63 10.30 -0.21
C ILE A 72 -3.34 11.66 -0.13
N ALA A 73 -2.57 12.71 0.10
CA ALA A 73 -3.13 14.06 0.21
C ALA A 73 -3.79 14.54 -1.08
N GLU A 74 -3.34 14.02 -2.22
CA GLU A 74 -3.92 14.36 -3.53
C GLU A 74 -5.12 13.49 -3.89
N GLY A 75 -5.52 12.56 -3.02
CA GLY A 75 -6.63 11.66 -3.29
C GLY A 75 -6.32 10.58 -4.32
N ARG A 76 -5.06 10.18 -4.43
CA ARG A 76 -4.59 9.24 -5.45
C ARG A 76 -4.28 7.86 -4.91
N ILE A 77 -4.56 7.59 -3.63
CA ILE A 77 -4.39 6.29 -2.99
C ILE A 77 -5.71 5.91 -2.34
N ASP A 78 -6.17 4.70 -2.58
CA ASP A 78 -7.42 4.19 -2.01
C ASP A 78 -7.18 3.36 -0.75
N VAL A 79 -6.04 2.67 -0.69
CA VAL A 79 -5.68 1.79 0.44
C VAL A 79 -4.19 1.91 0.69
N LEU A 80 -3.81 2.05 1.96
CA LEU A 80 -2.41 2.05 2.37
C LEU A 80 -2.14 0.75 3.13
N VAL A 81 -1.21 -0.04 2.61
CA VAL A 81 -0.70 -1.24 3.28
C VAL A 81 0.71 -0.95 3.75
N PHE A 82 0.89 -0.91 5.06
CA PHE A 82 2.18 -0.60 5.66
C PHE A 82 2.47 -1.63 6.75
N PHE A 83 3.25 -2.66 6.41
CA PHE A 83 3.62 -3.70 7.38
C PHE A 83 4.69 -3.16 8.31
N VAL A 84 4.27 -2.90 9.54
CA VAL A 84 5.09 -2.24 10.56
C VAL A 84 5.80 -3.27 11.43
N ASP A 85 7.07 -3.00 11.72
CA ASP A 85 7.83 -3.75 12.72
C ASP A 85 7.95 -2.88 13.97
N PRO A 86 7.15 -3.15 15.03
CA PRO A 86 7.19 -2.34 16.24
C PRO A 86 8.32 -2.72 17.17
N LEU A 87 9.05 -3.80 16.88
CA LEU A 87 10.02 -4.38 17.79
C LEU A 87 11.47 -4.03 17.44
N THR A 88 11.72 -3.52 16.25
CA THR A 88 13.07 -3.21 15.79
C THR A 88 13.11 -1.75 15.33
N PRO A 89 13.33 -0.81 16.26
CA PRO A 89 13.42 0.60 15.88
C PRO A 89 14.72 0.83 15.10
N LEU A 90 14.61 1.46 13.93
CA LEU A 90 15.72 1.82 13.08
C LEU A 90 15.67 3.32 12.80
N PRO A 91 16.82 4.01 12.79
CA PRO A 91 16.80 5.47 12.57
C PRO A 91 16.31 5.89 11.19
N HIS A 92 16.26 4.94 10.24
CA HIS A 92 15.84 5.23 8.87
C HIS A 92 14.47 4.65 8.51
N ASP A 93 13.72 4.22 9.51
CA ASP A 93 12.39 3.69 9.26
C ASP A 93 11.46 4.77 8.74
N VAL A 94 10.52 4.34 7.90
CA VAL A 94 9.45 5.20 7.40
C VAL A 94 8.64 5.73 8.57
N ASP A 95 8.25 6.98 8.51
CA ASP A 95 7.49 7.63 9.57
C ASP A 95 6.03 7.15 9.57
N VAL A 96 5.77 6.14 10.40
CA VAL A 96 4.44 5.56 10.55
C VAL A 96 3.43 6.60 11.00
N LYS A 97 3.81 7.49 11.93
CA LYS A 97 2.88 8.47 12.51
C LYS A 97 2.38 9.47 11.46
N ALA A 98 3.27 9.94 10.60
CA ALA A 98 2.88 10.87 9.55
C ALA A 98 1.91 10.24 8.57
N LEU A 99 2.16 8.99 8.18
CA LEU A 99 1.27 8.28 7.25
C LEU A 99 -0.06 7.91 7.92
N MET A 100 -0.05 7.53 9.20
CA MET A 100 -1.27 7.30 9.94
C MET A 100 -2.14 8.56 9.99
N ARG A 101 -1.53 9.70 10.22
CA ARG A 101 -2.26 10.95 10.26
C ARG A 101 -2.92 11.24 8.91
N LEU A 102 -2.17 11.07 7.82
CA LEU A 102 -2.71 11.34 6.49
C LEU A 102 -3.83 10.35 6.13
N ALA A 103 -3.65 9.06 6.44
CA ALA A 103 -4.69 8.08 6.18
C ALA A 103 -5.96 8.41 6.97
N THR A 104 -5.81 8.89 8.22
CA THR A 104 -6.94 9.26 9.06
C THR A 104 -7.63 10.52 8.53
N VAL A 105 -6.85 11.55 8.18
CA VAL A 105 -7.39 12.81 7.67
C VAL A 105 -8.16 12.59 6.37
N TYR A 106 -7.63 11.76 5.47
CA TYR A 106 -8.23 11.54 4.16
C TYR A 106 -9.14 10.30 4.12
N ASP A 107 -9.34 9.68 5.28
CA ASP A 107 -10.32 8.61 5.49
C ASP A 107 -10.11 7.42 4.55
N ILE A 108 -8.86 6.97 4.43
CA ILE A 108 -8.55 5.76 3.69
C ILE A 108 -8.14 4.64 4.65
N PRO A 109 -8.44 3.37 4.31
CA PRO A 109 -8.01 2.26 5.16
C PRO A 109 -6.49 2.12 5.17
N MET A 110 -5.95 1.80 6.35
CA MET A 110 -4.53 1.56 6.55
C MET A 110 -4.34 0.24 7.26
N ALA A 111 -3.66 -0.70 6.61
CA ALA A 111 -3.37 -2.01 7.18
C ALA A 111 -1.94 -2.04 7.69
N LEU A 112 -1.77 -2.25 9.01
CA LEU A 112 -0.45 -2.24 9.65
C LEU A 112 0.18 -3.63 9.71
N ASN A 113 -0.60 -4.68 9.43
CA ASN A 113 -0.12 -6.05 9.44
C ASN A 113 -0.89 -6.87 8.42
N ARG A 114 -0.45 -8.12 8.23
CA ARG A 114 -1.05 -8.99 7.22
C ARG A 114 -2.52 -9.31 7.51
N ALA A 115 -2.88 -9.54 8.77
CA ALA A 115 -4.26 -9.87 9.12
C ALA A 115 -5.22 -8.77 8.69
N THR A 116 -4.89 -7.52 8.99
CA THR A 116 -5.70 -6.37 8.57
C THR A 116 -5.72 -6.23 7.05
N ALA A 117 -4.56 -6.41 6.42
CA ALA A 117 -4.47 -6.32 4.95
C ALA A 117 -5.34 -7.36 4.25
N GLU A 118 -5.42 -8.57 4.77
CA GLU A 118 -6.28 -9.62 4.21
C GLU A 118 -7.74 -9.19 4.24
N ILE A 119 -8.18 -8.64 5.37
CA ILE A 119 -9.56 -8.18 5.53
C ILE A 119 -9.85 -7.00 4.60
N VAL A 120 -8.95 -6.03 4.56
CA VAL A 120 -9.13 -4.83 3.73
C VAL A 120 -9.19 -5.23 2.25
N LEU A 121 -8.31 -6.12 1.81
CA LEU A 121 -8.27 -6.54 0.42
C LEU A 121 -9.53 -7.29 0.03
N SER A 122 -10.04 -8.14 0.92
CA SER A 122 -11.29 -8.85 0.72
C SER A 122 -12.46 -7.88 0.56
N ALA A 123 -12.56 -6.89 1.45
CA ALA A 123 -13.59 -5.87 1.39
C ALA A 123 -13.44 -4.99 0.14
N ALA A 124 -12.20 -4.62 -0.19
CA ALA A 124 -11.93 -3.80 -1.36
C ALA A 124 -12.35 -4.50 -2.66
N HIS A 125 -12.10 -5.81 -2.74
CA HIS A 125 -12.53 -6.60 -3.88
C HIS A 125 -14.06 -6.54 -4.04
N THR A 126 -14.78 -6.72 -2.96
CA THR A 126 -16.25 -6.67 -2.95
C THR A 126 -16.76 -5.27 -3.29
N LEU A 127 -16.22 -4.25 -2.61
CA LEU A 127 -16.65 -2.87 -2.81
C LEU A 127 -16.33 -2.38 -4.22
N ARG A 128 -15.21 -2.80 -4.78
CA ARG A 128 -14.83 -2.46 -6.15
C ARG A 128 -15.83 -3.01 -7.14
N ARG A 129 -16.29 -4.25 -6.93
CA ARG A 129 -17.30 -4.86 -7.80
C ARG A 129 -18.62 -4.08 -7.78
N THR A 130 -18.96 -3.50 -6.62
CA THR A 130 -20.17 -2.69 -6.49
C THR A 130 -19.96 -1.22 -6.85
N GLY A 131 -18.73 -0.79 -7.05
CA GLY A 131 -18.39 0.60 -7.31
C GLY A 131 -18.33 1.49 -6.06
N ALA A 132 -18.53 0.94 -4.87
CA ALA A 132 -18.62 1.74 -3.64
C ALA A 132 -17.35 2.50 -3.32
N ILE A 133 -16.17 1.88 -3.51
CA ILE A 133 -14.90 2.57 -3.23
C ILE A 133 -14.69 3.73 -4.21
N ALA A 134 -14.94 3.52 -5.49
CA ALA A 134 -14.82 4.58 -6.49
C ALA A 134 -15.75 5.76 -6.15
N SER A 135 -16.96 5.47 -5.71
CA SER A 135 -17.92 6.50 -5.30
C SER A 135 -17.40 7.28 -4.09
N ALA A 136 -16.82 6.60 -3.12
CA ALA A 136 -16.26 7.26 -1.94
C ALA A 136 -15.10 8.19 -2.29
N GLN A 137 -14.26 7.82 -3.26
CA GLN A 137 -13.15 8.66 -3.68
C GLN A 137 -13.62 9.91 -4.44
N ASN A 138 -14.76 9.83 -5.09
CA ASN A 138 -15.31 10.95 -5.84
C ASN A 138 -16.19 11.87 -5.01
N GLY A 139 -16.50 11.44 -3.82
CA GLY A 139 -17.35 12.21 -2.89
C GLY A 139 -16.59 13.21 -2.05
#